data_dc1131b8ef6c294570674f07629c4a70
#
_entry.id   dc1131b8ef6c294570674f07629c4a70
#
_cell.length_a   1.000
_cell.length_b   1.000
_cell.length_c   1.000
_cell.angle_alpha   90.00
_cell.angle_beta   90.00
_cell.angle_gamma   90.00
#
_symmetry.space_group_name_H-M   'P 1'
#
loop_
_entity.id
_entity.type
_entity.pdbx_description
1 polymer ?
#
loop_
_entity_poly.entity_id
_entity_poly.type
_entity_poly.pdbx_seq_one_letter_code
_entity_poly.pdbx_strand_id
1 'polypeptide(L)'
;GPGQMYEEMEKQIIKNGGTILKEHEVIKINNKNNKIESVICLNNNKKKEIKGDIFISSMPIKDLINGMNSVPKKVNYIATNLPYRDFITVGLILNNLKIKNKTKIKTLNNNIPDCWIYVQSTDVKLGRIQVFNNWSPYLVKDIDNTISLGLEYFCNENDEFWNKTNDELLVLATNELIKMGIIEGKD
;
A
#
# COMPACT_ATOMS: atom_id res chain seq x y z
N GLY A 1 8.45 5.10 12.69
CA GLY A 1 7.87 4.25 11.64
C GLY A 1 8.09 4.83 10.25
N PRO A 2 7.64 4.19 9.17
CA PRO A 2 7.90 4.66 7.80
C PRO A 2 7.34 6.07 7.52
N GLY A 3 6.27 6.47 8.20
CA GLY A 3 5.72 7.83 8.10
C GLY A 3 6.71 8.93 8.49
N GLN A 4 7.59 8.69 9.46
CA GLN A 4 8.57 9.67 9.93
C GLN A 4 9.50 10.14 8.80
N MET A 5 9.87 9.26 7.88
CA MET A 5 10.71 9.63 6.73
C MET A 5 10.01 10.71 5.89
N TYR A 6 8.72 10.54 5.63
CA TYR A 6 7.94 11.51 4.86
C TYR A 6 7.76 12.82 5.61
N GLU A 7 7.56 12.79 6.93
CA GLU A 7 7.49 13.99 7.77
C GLU A 7 8.80 14.79 7.74
N GLU A 8 9.95 14.12 7.78
CA GLU A 8 11.26 14.78 7.66
C GLU A 8 11.50 15.35 6.25
N MET A 9 11.07 14.63 5.20
CA MET A 9 11.10 15.14 3.82
C MET A 9 10.22 16.40 3.68
N GLU A 10 9.01 16.39 4.24
CA GLU A 10 8.12 17.56 4.25
C GLU A 10 8.77 18.76 4.91
N LYS A 11 9.38 18.60 6.09
CA LYS A 11 10.11 19.64 6.79
C LYS A 11 11.24 20.24 5.94
N GLN A 12 12.00 19.39 5.24
CA GLN A 12 13.08 19.85 4.39
C GLN A 12 12.57 20.62 3.16
N ILE A 13 11.47 20.18 2.54
CA ILE A 13 10.84 20.88 1.42
C ILE A 13 10.42 22.28 1.86
N ILE A 14 9.72 22.40 2.99
CA ILE A 14 9.26 23.69 3.52
C ILE A 14 10.43 24.58 3.90
N LYS A 15 11.46 24.03 4.56
CA LYS A 15 12.69 24.77 4.93
C LYS A 15 13.40 25.34 3.72
N ASN A 16 13.36 24.66 2.58
CA ASN A 16 13.96 25.09 1.33
C ASN A 16 13.04 26.01 0.49
N GLY A 17 11.94 26.50 1.07
CA GLY A 17 11.01 27.43 0.40
C GLY A 17 9.98 26.74 -0.49
N GLY A 18 9.89 25.40 -0.48
CA GLY A 18 8.86 24.66 -1.19
C GLY A 18 7.50 24.75 -0.51
N THR A 19 6.45 24.45 -1.26
CA THR A 19 5.06 24.42 -0.76
C THR A 19 4.49 23.04 -0.90
N ILE A 20 3.85 22.54 0.14
CA ILE A 20 3.07 21.29 0.12
C ILE A 20 1.61 21.64 0.30
N LEU A 21 0.78 21.22 -0.65
CA LEU A 21 -0.66 21.43 -0.62
C LEU A 21 -1.34 20.08 -0.31
N LYS A 22 -1.67 19.85 0.96
CA LYS A 22 -2.44 18.68 1.40
C LYS A 22 -3.92 18.87 1.06
N GLU A 23 -4.66 17.77 0.91
CA GLU A 23 -6.09 17.76 0.59
C GLU A 23 -6.42 18.48 -0.74
N HIS A 24 -5.46 18.51 -1.66
CA HIS A 24 -5.64 19.08 -2.99
C HIS A 24 -5.63 17.96 -4.03
N GLU A 25 -6.80 17.56 -4.50
CA GLU A 25 -6.97 16.57 -5.55
C GLU A 25 -6.70 17.21 -6.92
N VAL A 26 -5.79 16.65 -7.71
CA VAL A 26 -5.59 17.07 -9.10
C VAL A 26 -6.68 16.47 -9.97
N ILE A 27 -7.61 17.31 -10.41
CA ILE A 27 -8.79 16.89 -11.20
C ILE A 27 -8.65 17.13 -12.71
N LYS A 28 -7.66 17.93 -13.11
CA LYS A 28 -7.47 18.26 -14.54
C LYS A 28 -6.02 18.67 -14.81
N ILE A 29 -5.54 18.32 -15.99
CA ILE A 29 -4.21 18.66 -16.48
C ILE A 29 -4.35 19.40 -17.80
N ASN A 30 -3.99 20.67 -17.80
CA ASN A 30 -4.03 21.51 -18.99
C ASN A 30 -2.76 21.27 -19.80
N ASN A 31 -2.92 20.65 -20.97
CA ASN A 31 -1.83 20.37 -21.89
C ASN A 31 -2.13 20.91 -23.28
N LYS A 32 -1.11 21.45 -23.94
CA LYS A 32 -1.16 21.96 -25.30
C LYS A 32 0.19 21.76 -25.98
N ASN A 33 0.18 21.40 -27.27
CA ASN A 33 1.40 21.21 -28.05
C ASN A 33 2.45 20.32 -27.38
N ASN A 34 2.02 19.16 -26.84
CA ASN A 34 2.85 18.20 -26.11
C ASN A 34 3.54 18.77 -24.85
N LYS A 35 3.02 19.84 -24.27
CA LYS A 35 3.52 20.46 -23.05
C LYS A 35 2.39 20.59 -22.05
N ILE A 36 2.66 20.32 -20.77
CA ILE A 36 1.75 20.62 -19.67
C ILE A 36 1.98 22.10 -19.30
N GLU A 37 0.89 22.86 -19.20
CA GLU A 37 0.91 24.28 -18.85
C GLU A 37 0.51 24.53 -17.40
N SER A 38 -0.45 23.75 -16.90
CA SER A 38 -0.95 23.84 -15.52
C SER A 38 -1.71 22.59 -15.09
N VAL A 39 -1.98 22.49 -13.79
CA VAL A 39 -2.91 21.53 -13.22
C VAL A 39 -4.02 22.26 -12.46
N ILE A 40 -5.23 21.71 -12.47
CA ILE A 40 -6.35 22.19 -11.66
C ILE A 40 -6.50 21.28 -10.46
N CYS A 41 -6.36 21.83 -9.27
CA CYS A 41 -6.59 21.14 -8.02
C CYS A 41 -7.94 21.52 -7.41
N LEU A 42 -8.61 20.55 -6.79
CA LEU A 42 -9.83 20.71 -6.02
C LEU A 42 -9.51 20.58 -4.52
N ASN A 43 -9.96 21.56 -3.74
CA ASN A 43 -9.94 21.51 -2.27
C ASN A 43 -11.22 22.14 -1.75
N ASN A 44 -11.99 21.42 -0.92
CA ASN A 44 -13.26 21.90 -0.35
C ASN A 44 -14.19 22.58 -1.39
N ASN A 45 -14.39 21.93 -2.53
CA ASN A 45 -15.17 22.41 -3.68
C ASN A 45 -14.63 23.69 -4.34
N LYS A 46 -13.45 24.16 -3.98
CA LYS A 46 -12.77 25.30 -4.63
C LYS A 46 -11.71 24.79 -5.59
N LYS A 47 -11.76 25.28 -6.82
CA LYS A 47 -10.75 24.97 -7.83
C LYS A 47 -9.60 25.98 -7.75
N LYS A 48 -8.36 25.47 -7.84
CA LYS A 48 -7.13 26.26 -7.90
C LYS A 48 -6.29 25.81 -9.07
N GLU A 49 -5.90 26.72 -9.94
CA GLU A 49 -4.94 26.45 -11.01
C GLU A 49 -3.52 26.65 -10.48
N ILE A 50 -2.64 25.68 -10.78
CA ILE A 50 -1.21 25.71 -10.43
C ILE A 50 -0.42 25.60 -11.71
N LYS A 51 0.40 26.59 -12.00
CA LYS A 51 1.31 26.66 -13.15
C LYS A 51 2.71 26.22 -12.74
N GLY A 52 3.49 25.73 -13.69
CA GLY A 52 4.88 25.34 -13.51
C GLY A 52 5.59 25.12 -14.84
N ASP A 53 6.90 25.07 -14.79
CA ASP A 53 7.74 24.79 -15.96
C ASP A 53 7.99 23.29 -16.13
N ILE A 54 8.03 22.56 -15.03
CA ILE A 54 8.24 21.10 -14.99
C ILE A 54 7.15 20.48 -14.10
N PHE A 55 6.56 19.40 -14.57
CA PHE A 55 5.58 18.61 -13.82
C PHE A 55 6.08 17.18 -13.67
N ILE A 56 6.08 16.68 -12.44
CA ILE A 56 6.40 15.31 -12.09
C ILE A 56 5.13 14.71 -11.49
N SER A 57 4.64 13.61 -12.06
CA SER A 57 3.43 12.94 -11.60
C SER A 57 3.75 11.56 -11.04
N SER A 58 3.20 11.27 -9.87
CA SER A 58 3.14 9.93 -9.28
C SER A 58 1.71 9.35 -9.31
N MET A 59 0.78 10.01 -10.02
CA MET A 59 -0.59 9.50 -10.19
C MET A 59 -0.60 8.18 -10.97
N PRO A 60 -1.61 7.33 -10.77
CA PRO A 60 -1.87 6.22 -11.68
C PRO A 60 -1.98 6.74 -13.13
N ILE A 61 -1.35 6.04 -14.08
CA ILE A 61 -1.28 6.48 -15.49
C ILE A 61 -2.69 6.67 -16.09
N LYS A 62 -3.64 5.84 -15.69
CA LYS A 62 -5.04 5.94 -16.10
C LYS A 62 -5.62 7.30 -15.71
N ASP A 63 -5.43 7.73 -14.46
CA ASP A 63 -5.96 8.99 -13.94
C ASP A 63 -5.23 10.18 -14.57
N LEU A 64 -3.91 10.09 -14.71
CA LEU A 64 -3.09 11.10 -15.38
C LEU A 64 -3.61 11.37 -16.80
N ILE A 65 -3.80 10.32 -17.58
CA ILE A 65 -4.25 10.45 -18.98
C ILE A 65 -5.70 10.93 -19.07
N ASN A 66 -6.59 10.42 -18.20
CA ASN A 66 -7.99 10.87 -18.15
C ASN A 66 -8.13 12.34 -17.70
N GLY A 67 -7.20 12.84 -16.90
CA GLY A 67 -7.17 14.24 -16.48
C GLY A 67 -6.70 15.22 -17.55
N MET A 68 -6.06 14.77 -18.63
CA MET A 68 -5.52 15.62 -19.68
C MET A 68 -6.60 16.14 -20.63
N ASN A 69 -6.45 17.41 -21.09
CA ASN A 69 -7.38 18.04 -22.04
C ASN A 69 -7.35 17.40 -23.45
N SER A 70 -6.17 16.97 -23.87
CA SER A 70 -5.96 16.46 -25.24
C SER A 70 -4.99 15.29 -25.19
N VAL A 71 -5.50 14.14 -25.60
CA VAL A 71 -4.75 12.88 -25.65
C VAL A 71 -5.04 12.16 -26.97
N PRO A 72 -4.03 11.62 -27.67
CA PRO A 72 -4.27 10.78 -28.85
C PRO A 72 -5.16 9.58 -28.50
N LYS A 73 -6.11 9.25 -29.37
CA LYS A 73 -7.06 8.13 -29.13
C LYS A 73 -6.39 6.82 -28.72
N LYS A 74 -5.26 6.47 -29.37
CA LYS A 74 -4.50 5.26 -29.07
C LYS A 74 -3.93 5.27 -27.65
N VAL A 75 -3.40 6.42 -27.20
CA VAL A 75 -2.83 6.58 -25.83
C VAL A 75 -3.94 6.46 -24.79
N ASN A 76 -5.07 7.14 -25.02
CA ASN A 76 -6.23 7.04 -24.14
C ASN A 76 -6.75 5.60 -24.03
N TYR A 77 -6.88 4.91 -25.16
CA TYR A 77 -7.29 3.50 -25.18
C TYR A 77 -6.36 2.61 -24.36
N ILE A 78 -5.04 2.75 -24.55
CA ILE A 78 -4.04 1.96 -23.80
C ILE A 78 -4.13 2.27 -22.30
N ALA A 79 -4.13 3.55 -21.91
CA ALA A 79 -4.18 3.94 -20.51
C ALA A 79 -5.44 3.46 -19.79
N THR A 80 -6.60 3.57 -20.47
CA THR A 80 -7.89 3.11 -19.91
C THR A 80 -7.93 1.59 -19.71
N ASN A 81 -7.25 0.83 -20.56
CA ASN A 81 -7.23 -0.63 -20.52
C ASN A 81 -6.01 -1.21 -19.77
N LEU A 82 -5.18 -0.39 -19.13
CA LEU A 82 -4.13 -0.91 -18.25
C LEU A 82 -4.77 -1.68 -17.10
N PRO A 83 -4.40 -2.96 -16.88
CA PRO A 83 -4.90 -3.71 -15.76
C PRO A 83 -4.23 -3.22 -14.47
N TYR A 84 -5.03 -3.00 -13.44
CA TYR A 84 -4.58 -2.79 -12.07
C TYR A 84 -4.95 -4.02 -11.24
N ARG A 85 -4.15 -4.31 -10.27
CA ARG A 85 -4.41 -5.38 -9.32
C ARG A 85 -4.53 -4.80 -7.93
N ASP A 86 -5.65 -5.07 -7.30
CA ASP A 86 -5.93 -4.67 -5.93
C ASP A 86 -5.46 -5.72 -4.94
N PHE A 87 -5.41 -5.38 -3.69
CA PHE A 87 -5.20 -6.33 -2.61
C PHE A 87 -5.89 -5.88 -1.33
N ILE A 88 -6.27 -6.85 -0.51
CA ILE A 88 -6.76 -6.64 0.83
C ILE A 88 -5.67 -7.05 1.80
N THR A 89 -5.42 -6.25 2.82
CA THR A 89 -4.53 -6.61 3.92
C THR A 89 -5.35 -6.93 5.16
N VAL A 90 -5.19 -8.15 5.66
CA VAL A 90 -5.73 -8.55 6.96
C VAL A 90 -4.63 -8.40 8.01
N GLY A 91 -4.85 -7.51 8.98
CA GLY A 91 -3.93 -7.32 10.11
C GLY A 91 -4.27 -8.28 11.26
N LEU A 92 -3.29 -9.01 11.75
CA LEU A 92 -3.43 -9.90 12.91
C LEU A 92 -2.41 -9.53 13.98
N ILE A 93 -2.84 -9.54 15.24
CA ILE A 93 -1.96 -9.44 16.41
C ILE A 93 -2.06 -10.76 17.17
N LEU A 94 -0.93 -11.44 17.33
CA LEU A 94 -0.81 -12.77 17.87
C LEU A 94 0.12 -12.77 19.07
N ASN A 95 -0.03 -13.72 19.99
CA ASN A 95 0.90 -13.90 21.10
C ASN A 95 2.23 -14.50 20.64
N ASN A 96 2.18 -15.44 19.69
CA ASN A 96 3.41 -16.07 19.18
C ASN A 96 3.16 -16.77 17.82
N LEU A 97 4.26 -17.12 17.13
CA LEU A 97 4.23 -18.01 15.98
C LEU A 97 4.66 -19.42 16.39
N LYS A 98 4.05 -20.42 15.76
CA LYS A 98 4.47 -21.84 15.87
C LYS A 98 5.84 -22.03 15.24
N ILE A 99 6.08 -21.42 14.09
CA ILE A 99 7.39 -21.42 13.41
C ILE A 99 8.39 -20.56 14.20
N LYS A 100 9.62 -21.07 14.34
CA LYS A 100 10.70 -20.39 15.07
C LYS A 100 11.90 -20.17 14.17
N ASN A 101 12.70 -19.18 14.53
CA ASN A 101 13.95 -18.88 13.85
C ASN A 101 14.93 -20.07 13.94
N LYS A 102 15.32 -20.61 12.79
CA LYS A 102 16.34 -21.66 12.66
C LYS A 102 17.64 -21.13 12.06
N THR A 103 17.76 -19.83 11.90
CA THR A 103 18.93 -19.18 11.30
C THR A 103 19.92 -18.75 12.39
N LYS A 104 21.08 -18.22 11.97
CA LYS A 104 22.07 -17.61 12.88
C LYS A 104 21.76 -16.14 13.18
N ILE A 105 20.73 -15.55 12.54
CA ILE A 105 20.33 -14.16 12.77
C ILE A 105 19.59 -14.10 14.09
N LYS A 106 20.05 -13.26 15.00
CA LYS A 106 19.37 -13.05 16.29
C LYS A 106 18.14 -12.20 16.07
N THR A 107 17.00 -12.66 16.55
CA THR A 107 15.71 -11.95 16.51
C THR A 107 15.10 -11.88 17.91
N LEU A 108 14.20 -10.94 18.14
CA LEU A 108 13.46 -10.84 19.38
C LEU A 108 12.56 -12.08 19.52
N ASN A 109 12.52 -12.67 20.71
CA ASN A 109 11.72 -13.86 21.05
C ASN A 109 11.93 -15.07 20.10
N ASN A 110 13.11 -15.15 19.47
CA ASN A 110 13.41 -16.19 18.49
C ASN A 110 12.39 -16.28 17.34
N ASN A 111 11.79 -15.15 16.97
CA ASN A 111 10.89 -15.07 15.82
C ASN A 111 11.65 -15.25 14.52
N ILE A 112 10.93 -15.64 13.47
CA ILE A 112 11.51 -15.73 12.12
C ILE A 112 12.11 -14.37 11.71
N PRO A 113 13.27 -14.35 11.01
CA PRO A 113 14.01 -13.11 10.73
C PRO A 113 13.47 -12.33 9.52
N ASP A 114 12.47 -12.88 8.84
CA ASP A 114 11.96 -12.32 7.60
C ASP A 114 11.03 -11.14 7.86
N CYS A 115 11.24 -10.03 7.14
CA CYS A 115 10.30 -8.90 7.14
C CYS A 115 9.10 -9.19 6.24
N TRP A 116 9.33 -10.00 5.19
CA TRP A 116 8.37 -10.25 4.13
C TRP A 116 8.51 -11.67 3.59
N ILE A 117 7.41 -12.40 3.50
CA ILE A 117 7.37 -13.78 3.02
C ILE A 117 6.39 -13.84 1.85
N TYR A 118 6.86 -14.35 0.71
CA TYR A 118 5.99 -14.66 -0.43
C TYR A 118 5.45 -16.07 -0.29
N VAL A 119 4.13 -16.21 -0.40
CA VAL A 119 3.44 -17.50 -0.36
C VAL A 119 3.16 -17.93 -1.79
N GLN A 120 3.80 -19.01 -2.22
CA GLN A 120 3.65 -19.57 -3.58
C GLN A 120 2.84 -20.87 -3.61
N SER A 121 2.23 -21.24 -2.49
CA SER A 121 1.36 -22.42 -2.40
C SER A 121 0.04 -22.16 -3.11
N THR A 122 -0.42 -23.11 -3.93
CA THR A 122 -1.65 -22.99 -4.71
C THR A 122 -2.91 -23.39 -3.93
N ASP A 123 -2.74 -23.90 -2.73
CA ASP A 123 -3.81 -24.37 -1.86
C ASP A 123 -4.28 -23.35 -0.82
N VAL A 124 -3.70 -22.13 -0.85
CA VAL A 124 -4.10 -20.95 -0.07
C VAL A 124 -4.27 -19.75 -0.98
N LYS A 125 -5.08 -18.78 -0.55
CA LYS A 125 -5.29 -17.50 -1.25
C LYS A 125 -4.25 -16.45 -0.85
N LEU A 126 -3.66 -16.61 0.33
CA LEU A 126 -2.65 -15.70 0.86
C LEU A 126 -1.45 -15.61 -0.08
N GLY A 127 -1.11 -14.39 -0.49
CA GLY A 127 0.01 -14.14 -1.40
C GLY A 127 1.28 -13.68 -0.71
N ARG A 128 1.16 -12.90 0.38
CA ARG A 128 2.32 -12.37 1.12
C ARG A 128 2.01 -12.21 2.60
N ILE A 129 3.05 -12.39 3.44
CA ILE A 129 3.01 -12.13 4.88
C ILE A 129 4.04 -11.06 5.19
N GLN A 130 3.64 -10.02 5.87
CA GLN A 130 4.53 -9.05 6.48
C GLN A 130 4.66 -9.33 7.98
N VAL A 131 5.88 -9.28 8.51
CA VAL A 131 6.15 -9.39 9.95
C VAL A 131 6.59 -8.01 10.45
N PHE A 132 5.65 -7.23 10.96
CA PHE A 132 5.89 -5.83 11.32
C PHE A 132 6.93 -5.66 12.43
N ASN A 133 7.06 -6.63 13.34
CA ASN A 133 8.10 -6.63 14.38
C ASN A 133 9.51 -6.50 13.80
N ASN A 134 9.75 -7.07 12.62
CA ASN A 134 11.07 -7.05 11.97
C ASN A 134 11.30 -5.77 11.14
N TRP A 135 10.25 -5.04 10.79
CA TRP A 135 10.36 -3.77 10.08
C TRP A 135 10.85 -2.64 10.98
N SER A 136 10.21 -2.50 12.14
CA SER A 136 10.57 -1.46 13.11
C SER A 136 9.92 -1.74 14.46
N PRO A 137 10.65 -1.55 15.57
CA PRO A 137 10.08 -1.71 16.91
C PRO A 137 8.92 -0.74 17.20
N TYR A 138 8.84 0.36 16.46
CA TYR A 138 7.78 1.37 16.62
C TYR A 138 6.47 1.03 15.91
N LEU A 139 6.41 -0.07 15.14
CA LEU A 139 5.20 -0.52 14.47
C LEU A 139 4.33 -1.43 15.33
N VAL A 140 4.87 -1.93 16.44
CA VAL A 140 4.18 -2.88 17.32
C VAL A 140 4.12 -2.28 18.72
N LYS A 141 2.92 -2.17 19.28
CA LYS A 141 2.71 -1.53 20.59
C LYS A 141 3.36 -2.32 21.74
N ASP A 142 3.22 -3.62 21.71
CA ASP A 142 3.80 -4.55 22.70
C ASP A 142 4.71 -5.54 21.97
N ILE A 143 5.91 -5.08 21.66
CA ILE A 143 6.86 -5.84 20.83
C ILE A 143 7.42 -7.07 21.56
N ASP A 144 7.43 -7.06 22.89
CA ASP A 144 7.99 -8.14 23.69
C ASP A 144 7.02 -9.33 23.80
N ASN A 145 5.72 -9.08 23.75
CA ASN A 145 4.69 -10.10 23.98
C ASN A 145 3.80 -10.38 22.77
N THR A 146 3.87 -9.56 21.71
CA THR A 146 3.00 -9.73 20.54
C THR A 146 3.76 -9.74 19.21
N ILE A 147 3.16 -10.42 18.23
CA ILE A 147 3.61 -10.42 16.85
C ILE A 147 2.48 -9.84 16.00
N SER A 148 2.82 -8.82 15.23
CA SER A 148 1.89 -8.18 14.31
C SER A 148 2.19 -8.60 12.88
N LEU A 149 1.20 -9.20 12.22
CA LEU A 149 1.28 -9.66 10.84
C LEU A 149 0.37 -8.82 9.94
N GLY A 150 0.82 -8.59 8.72
CA GLY A 150 0.00 -8.12 7.60
C GLY A 150 -0.10 -9.21 6.54
N LEU A 151 -1.30 -9.68 6.27
CA LEU A 151 -1.58 -10.76 5.34
C LEU A 151 -2.21 -10.18 4.07
N GLU A 152 -1.52 -10.30 2.93
CA GLU A 152 -1.95 -9.68 1.68
C GLU A 152 -2.58 -10.69 0.74
N TYR A 153 -3.81 -10.39 0.34
CA TYR A 153 -4.64 -11.16 -0.57
C TYR A 153 -4.87 -10.38 -1.86
N PHE A 154 -4.34 -10.87 -2.97
CA PHE A 154 -4.54 -10.23 -4.27
C PHE A 154 -5.93 -10.52 -4.82
N CYS A 155 -6.65 -9.47 -5.18
CA CYS A 155 -8.01 -9.52 -5.70
C CYS A 155 -8.20 -8.44 -6.78
N ASN A 156 -9.40 -8.31 -7.26
CA ASN A 156 -9.81 -7.15 -8.06
C ASN A 156 -11.01 -6.49 -7.37
N GLU A 157 -11.12 -5.19 -7.53
CA GLU A 157 -12.28 -4.44 -7.06
C GLU A 157 -13.58 -5.11 -7.56
N ASN A 158 -14.54 -5.26 -6.66
CA ASN A 158 -15.85 -5.88 -6.90
C ASN A 158 -15.85 -7.41 -7.19
N ASP A 159 -14.73 -8.11 -7.06
CA ASP A 159 -14.76 -9.58 -7.13
C ASP A 159 -15.35 -10.19 -5.81
N GLU A 160 -15.56 -11.52 -5.82
CA GLU A 160 -16.11 -12.24 -4.66
C GLU A 160 -15.22 -12.04 -3.41
N PHE A 161 -13.91 -11.98 -3.59
CA PHE A 161 -12.97 -11.81 -2.48
C PHE A 161 -13.02 -10.39 -1.91
N TRP A 162 -13.10 -9.39 -2.78
CA TRP A 162 -13.22 -7.97 -2.39
C TRP A 162 -14.45 -7.70 -1.54
N ASN A 163 -15.55 -8.40 -1.82
CA ASN A 163 -16.84 -8.21 -1.16
C ASN A 163 -17.00 -9.00 0.15
N LYS A 164 -15.98 -9.73 0.62
CA LYS A 164 -16.03 -10.44 1.90
C LYS A 164 -16.11 -9.48 3.08
N THR A 165 -16.85 -9.88 4.08
CA THR A 165 -16.90 -9.17 5.36
C THR A 165 -15.59 -9.29 6.14
N ASN A 166 -15.35 -8.40 7.08
CA ASN A 166 -14.17 -8.46 7.95
C ASN A 166 -14.07 -9.80 8.71
N ASP A 167 -15.20 -10.35 9.18
CA ASP A 167 -15.23 -11.61 9.90
C ASP A 167 -14.87 -12.79 8.99
N GLU A 168 -15.37 -12.81 7.75
CA GLU A 168 -15.01 -13.84 6.77
C GLU A 168 -13.53 -13.79 6.40
N LEU A 169 -12.98 -12.57 6.25
CA LEU A 169 -11.56 -12.40 5.98
C LEU A 169 -10.69 -12.82 7.16
N LEU A 170 -11.10 -12.52 8.39
CA LEU A 170 -10.40 -12.94 9.60
C LEU A 170 -10.38 -14.46 9.75
N VAL A 171 -11.53 -15.11 9.58
CA VAL A 171 -11.65 -16.57 9.62
C VAL A 171 -10.79 -17.22 8.55
N LEU A 172 -10.85 -16.71 7.31
CA LEU A 172 -10.04 -17.23 6.21
C LEU A 172 -8.56 -17.13 6.52
N ALA A 173 -8.10 -15.94 6.93
CA ALA A 173 -6.71 -15.65 7.21
C ALA A 173 -6.16 -16.56 8.34
N THR A 174 -6.91 -16.70 9.41
CA THR A 174 -6.56 -17.61 10.52
C THR A 174 -6.45 -19.06 10.07
N ASN A 175 -7.43 -19.55 9.33
CA ASN A 175 -7.43 -20.92 8.82
C ASN A 175 -6.25 -21.20 7.89
N GLU A 176 -5.88 -20.25 7.03
CA GLU A 176 -4.75 -20.41 6.12
C GLU A 176 -3.41 -20.42 6.88
N LEU A 177 -3.23 -19.57 7.89
CA LEU A 177 -2.04 -19.60 8.74
C LEU A 177 -1.91 -20.92 9.52
N ILE A 178 -3.03 -21.47 10.02
CA ILE A 178 -3.05 -22.79 10.67
C ILE A 178 -2.68 -23.89 9.67
N LYS A 179 -3.29 -23.86 8.49
CA LYS A 179 -3.02 -24.82 7.41
C LYS A 179 -1.55 -24.82 6.99
N MET A 180 -0.93 -23.66 6.92
CA MET A 180 0.50 -23.50 6.63
C MET A 180 1.41 -23.83 7.82
N GLY A 181 0.85 -24.10 9.01
CA GLY A 181 1.61 -24.40 10.22
C GLY A 181 2.35 -23.19 10.81
N ILE A 182 1.93 -21.97 10.48
CA ILE A 182 2.53 -20.72 10.97
C ILE A 182 2.06 -20.40 12.39
N ILE A 183 0.78 -20.68 12.69
CA ILE A 183 0.17 -20.51 14.02
C ILE A 183 -0.49 -21.82 14.48
N GLU A 184 -0.86 -21.88 15.76
CA GLU A 184 -1.70 -22.92 16.32
C GLU A 184 -3.14 -22.45 16.41
N GLY A 185 -4.11 -23.36 16.24
CA GLY A 185 -5.55 -23.01 16.18
C GLY A 185 -6.16 -22.54 17.52
N LYS A 186 -5.37 -22.17 18.47
CA LYS A 186 -5.77 -21.67 19.81
C LYS A 186 -5.24 -20.27 20.13
N ASP A 187 -4.52 -19.65 19.21
CA ASP A 187 -3.89 -18.34 19.37
C ASP A 187 -4.79 -17.19 18.94
#